data_149a2667fcceb9571e64d2d82b18e6f3
#
_entry.id   149a2667fcceb9571e64d2d82b18e6f3
#
_cell.length_a   1.000
_cell.length_b   1.000
_cell.length_c   1.000
_cell.angle_alpha   90.00
_cell.angle_beta   90.00
_cell.angle_gamma   90.00
#
_symmetry.space_group_name_H-M   'P 1'
#
loop_
_entity.id
_entity.type
_entity.pdbx_description
1 polymer ?
#
loop_
_entity_poly.entity_id
_entity_poly.type
_entity_poly.pdbx_seq_one_letter_code
_entity_poly.pdbx_strand_id
1 'polypeptide(L)'
;GLVDGLNFAVQYQGKNGSVDGEGMTNNGRGALRQNGDGVGGSITYDYEGFGIGAAVSSSKRTDAQNGTYKVDNVTRNYIGTGDRAETYTGGLKYDANNIYLAAQYTQTYNATRVGSLGWANKAQNFEAVAQYQFDFGLRPSLAYLQSKGKNLGVINGRNYDDEDILKYVDVGATYYFNKNMSTYVDYKINLLDDNQFTRDAGINTDNIVALGLVYQF
;
A
#
# COMPACT_ATOMS: atom_id res chain seq x y z
N GLY A 1 22.67 20.20 -7.13
CA GLY A 1 22.29 19.07 -8.00
C GLY A 1 22.70 19.35 -9.44
N LEU A 2 22.83 18.31 -10.26
CA LEU A 2 23.15 18.43 -11.70
C LEU A 2 22.01 19.14 -12.47
N VAL A 3 20.77 18.98 -11.99
CA VAL A 3 19.55 19.65 -12.52
C VAL A 3 18.66 19.99 -11.34
N ASP A 4 18.18 21.22 -11.28
CA ASP A 4 17.25 21.64 -10.24
C ASP A 4 15.95 20.85 -10.34
N GLY A 5 15.41 20.43 -9.19
CA GLY A 5 14.19 19.61 -9.11
C GLY A 5 14.40 18.12 -9.35
N LEU A 6 15.56 17.67 -9.86
CA LEU A 6 15.84 16.26 -10.10
C LEU A 6 16.46 15.58 -8.87
N ASN A 7 15.82 14.49 -8.40
CA ASN A 7 16.29 13.71 -7.27
C ASN A 7 16.40 12.24 -7.63
N PHE A 8 17.39 11.58 -7.05
CA PHE A 8 17.59 10.13 -7.14
C PHE A 8 17.73 9.56 -5.74
N ALA A 9 17.18 8.38 -5.54
CA ALA A 9 17.45 7.59 -4.34
C ALA A 9 17.77 6.13 -4.74
N VAL A 10 18.71 5.54 -4.01
CA VAL A 10 19.01 4.11 -4.07
C VAL A 10 19.00 3.59 -2.65
N GLN A 11 18.39 2.45 -2.43
CA GLN A 11 18.30 1.83 -1.12
C GLN A 11 18.66 0.36 -1.16
N TYR A 12 19.21 -0.11 -0.06
CA TYR A 12 19.38 -1.51 0.25
C TYR A 12 18.57 -1.85 1.49
N GLN A 13 17.86 -2.97 1.46
CA GLN A 13 17.12 -3.51 2.58
C GLN A 13 17.75 -4.84 3.00
N GLY A 14 18.22 -4.91 4.23
CA GLY A 14 18.72 -6.15 4.81
C GLY A 14 17.62 -7.16 5.06
N LYS A 15 18.00 -8.43 5.06
CA LYS A 15 17.13 -9.56 5.40
C LYS A 15 16.55 -9.39 6.82
N ASN A 16 15.28 -9.71 6.94
CA ASN A 16 14.54 -9.75 8.19
C ASN A 16 13.73 -11.06 8.23
N GLY A 17 14.37 -12.11 8.73
CA GLY A 17 13.82 -13.47 8.70
C GLY A 17 13.12 -13.90 9.99
N SER A 18 13.03 -15.20 10.16
CA SER A 18 12.58 -15.83 11.40
C SER A 18 13.57 -15.62 12.55
N VAL A 19 13.17 -15.98 13.78
CA VAL A 19 13.91 -15.81 15.04
C VAL A 19 15.36 -16.29 14.99
N ASP A 20 15.65 -17.29 14.17
CA ASP A 20 16.98 -17.91 14.09
C ASP A 20 18.01 -17.05 13.33
N GLY A 21 17.61 -15.95 12.74
CA GLY A 21 18.47 -15.11 11.88
C GLY A 21 19.00 -13.84 12.48
N GLU A 22 18.26 -13.18 13.37
CA GLU A 22 18.67 -11.91 13.98
C GLU A 22 18.08 -11.73 15.36
N GLY A 23 18.96 -11.58 16.37
CA GLY A 23 18.56 -11.19 17.70
C GLY A 23 17.53 -12.12 18.30
N MET A 24 17.96 -13.26 18.72
CA MET A 24 17.16 -14.39 19.23
C MET A 24 16.09 -14.08 20.27
N THR A 25 16.08 -12.93 20.85
CA THR A 25 15.07 -12.52 21.82
C THR A 25 13.79 -12.05 21.21
N ASN A 26 13.69 -12.09 19.92
CA ASN A 26 12.77 -11.28 19.29
C ASN A 26 11.84 -11.98 18.39
N ASN A 27 10.74 -12.34 18.94
CA ASN A 27 9.66 -12.00 18.10
C ASN A 27 9.56 -12.85 16.89
N GLY A 28 9.51 -14.16 17.02
CA GLY A 28 9.19 -15.04 15.89
C GLY A 28 8.33 -14.32 14.86
N ARG A 29 8.98 -13.65 13.89
CA ARG A 29 8.22 -12.92 12.90
C ARG A 29 7.52 -13.91 12.01
N GLY A 30 6.21 -13.95 12.09
CA GLY A 30 5.41 -14.74 11.17
C GLY A 30 5.76 -14.40 9.72
N ALA A 31 5.61 -15.35 8.81
CA ALA A 31 5.93 -15.22 7.39
C ALA A 31 5.46 -13.91 6.75
N LEU A 32 4.28 -13.43 7.15
CA LEU A 32 3.70 -12.18 6.64
C LEU A 32 4.47 -10.90 7.04
N ARG A 33 5.43 -10.99 7.95
CA ARG A 33 6.24 -9.87 8.45
C ARG A 33 7.73 -10.00 8.11
N GLN A 34 8.10 -11.04 7.38
CA GLN A 34 9.47 -11.30 6.96
C GLN A 34 9.77 -10.63 5.62
N ASN A 35 11.05 -10.42 5.36
CA ASN A 35 11.60 -10.07 4.06
C ASN A 35 13.01 -10.65 3.91
N GLY A 36 13.41 -10.95 2.70
CA GLY A 36 14.81 -11.19 2.36
C GLY A 36 15.53 -9.91 1.97
N ASP A 37 16.77 -10.03 1.54
CA ASP A 37 17.56 -8.90 1.03
C ASP A 37 16.90 -8.28 -0.19
N GLY A 38 16.94 -6.97 -0.25
CA GLY A 38 16.30 -6.21 -1.32
C GLY A 38 17.08 -4.97 -1.73
N VAL A 39 16.78 -4.51 -2.92
CA VAL A 39 17.28 -3.25 -3.46
C VAL A 39 16.13 -2.47 -4.08
N GLY A 40 16.26 -1.16 -4.08
CA GLY A 40 15.30 -0.28 -4.72
C GLY A 40 15.98 1.00 -5.21
N GLY A 41 15.27 1.71 -6.07
CA GLY A 41 15.69 3.02 -6.54
C GLY A 41 14.50 3.83 -7.01
N SER A 42 14.66 5.14 -6.98
CA SER A 42 13.66 6.08 -7.47
C SER A 42 14.30 7.27 -8.15
N ILE A 43 13.53 7.87 -9.04
CA ILE A 43 13.81 9.15 -9.68
C ILE A 43 12.58 10.01 -9.58
N THR A 44 12.76 11.28 -9.21
CA THR A 44 11.69 12.29 -9.23
C THR A 44 12.18 13.58 -9.84
N TYR A 45 11.28 14.28 -10.50
CA TYR A 45 11.51 15.60 -11.05
C TYR A 45 10.36 16.53 -10.68
N ASP A 46 10.67 17.64 -10.06
CA ASP A 46 9.73 18.68 -9.63
C ASP A 46 10.06 20.00 -10.33
N TYR A 47 9.04 20.62 -10.94
CA TYR A 47 9.16 21.90 -11.62
C TYR A 47 7.85 22.70 -11.51
N GLU A 48 7.93 23.92 -10.96
CA GLU A 48 6.81 24.88 -10.87
C GLU A 48 5.48 24.26 -10.35
N GLY A 49 5.58 23.43 -9.32
CA GLY A 49 4.42 22.73 -8.73
C GLY A 49 4.05 21.43 -9.42
N PHE A 50 4.57 21.14 -10.61
CA PHE A 50 4.42 19.83 -11.23
C PHE A 50 5.51 18.88 -10.76
N GLY A 51 5.14 17.64 -10.50
CA GLY A 51 6.08 16.58 -10.17
C GLY A 51 5.76 15.31 -10.93
N ILE A 52 6.80 14.60 -11.36
CA ILE A 52 6.71 13.25 -11.91
C ILE A 52 7.73 12.36 -11.22
N GLY A 53 7.37 11.12 -10.98
CA GLY A 53 8.28 10.18 -10.33
C GLY A 53 8.07 8.76 -10.76
N ALA A 54 9.14 7.97 -10.68
CA ALA A 54 9.09 6.53 -10.84
C ALA A 54 10.00 5.86 -9.80
N ALA A 55 9.59 4.68 -9.34
CA ALA A 55 10.40 3.88 -8.43
C ALA A 55 10.26 2.40 -8.73
N VAL A 56 11.31 1.65 -8.40
CA VAL A 56 11.34 0.19 -8.49
C VAL A 56 11.93 -0.37 -7.21
N SER A 57 11.43 -1.52 -6.78
CA SER A 57 12.05 -2.28 -5.71
C SER A 57 11.92 -3.77 -5.97
N SER A 58 12.89 -4.54 -5.48
CA SER A 58 12.90 -5.99 -5.60
C SER A 58 13.59 -6.58 -4.38
N SER A 59 12.91 -7.44 -3.63
CA SER A 59 13.45 -8.15 -2.47
C SER A 59 13.22 -9.64 -2.59
N LYS A 60 14.13 -10.45 -2.04
CA LYS A 60 13.93 -11.89 -1.93
C LYS A 60 12.77 -12.18 -0.98
N ARG A 61 12.01 -13.20 -1.28
CA ARG A 61 11.06 -13.79 -0.35
C ARG A 61 11.75 -14.84 0.51
N THR A 62 11.28 -15.00 1.73
CA THR A 62 11.79 -16.03 2.62
C THR A 62 11.09 -17.38 2.33
N ASP A 63 11.72 -18.48 2.74
CA ASP A 63 11.12 -19.80 2.61
C ASP A 63 9.77 -19.89 3.33
N ALA A 64 9.64 -19.21 4.48
CA ALA A 64 8.40 -19.14 5.22
C ALA A 64 7.26 -18.46 4.44
N GLN A 65 7.58 -17.52 3.57
CA GLN A 65 6.60 -16.83 2.72
C GLN A 65 6.11 -17.69 1.55
N ASN A 66 6.89 -18.69 1.16
CA ASN A 66 6.52 -19.72 0.18
C ASN A 66 6.00 -20.99 0.86
N GLY A 67 5.87 -20.99 2.17
CA GLY A 67 5.46 -22.12 2.98
C GLY A 67 3.95 -22.20 3.25
N THR A 68 3.63 -22.77 4.40
CA THR A 68 2.26 -23.02 4.84
C THR A 68 1.93 -22.26 6.12
N TYR A 69 0.64 -22.08 6.35
CA TYR A 69 0.07 -21.59 7.60
C TYR A 69 -1.07 -22.50 8.06
N LYS A 70 -1.47 -22.41 9.33
CA LYS A 70 -2.56 -23.21 9.89
C LYS A 70 -3.73 -22.31 10.29
N VAL A 71 -4.92 -22.73 9.93
CA VAL A 71 -6.20 -22.18 10.39
C VAL A 71 -7.08 -23.36 10.82
N ASP A 72 -7.58 -23.33 12.05
CA ASP A 72 -8.45 -24.38 12.62
C ASP A 72 -7.88 -25.80 12.45
N ASN A 73 -6.57 -25.95 12.72
CA ASN A 73 -5.78 -27.17 12.51
C ASN A 73 -5.66 -27.65 11.05
N VAL A 74 -6.16 -26.91 10.08
CA VAL A 74 -5.98 -27.19 8.65
C VAL A 74 -4.73 -26.48 8.14
N THR A 75 -3.82 -27.23 7.55
CA THR A 75 -2.63 -26.67 6.89
C THR A 75 -3.01 -26.15 5.50
N ARG A 76 -2.64 -24.93 5.21
CA ARG A 76 -2.89 -24.25 3.93
C ARG A 76 -1.60 -23.63 3.41
N ASN A 77 -1.44 -23.58 2.10
CA ASN A 77 -0.35 -22.82 1.46
C ASN A 77 -0.68 -21.32 1.46
N TYR A 78 0.34 -20.48 1.65
CA TYR A 78 0.19 -19.07 1.30
C TYR A 78 -0.04 -18.94 -0.22
N ILE A 79 -0.93 -18.04 -0.60
CA ILE A 79 -1.06 -17.66 -2.02
C ILE A 79 0.12 -16.79 -2.42
N GLY A 80 0.41 -16.74 -3.71
CA GLY A 80 1.57 -16.04 -4.25
C GLY A 80 2.82 -16.94 -4.20
N THR A 81 3.38 -17.18 -5.35
CA THR A 81 4.55 -18.05 -5.54
C THR A 81 5.63 -17.30 -6.27
N GLY A 82 6.88 -17.54 -5.92
CA GLY A 82 8.03 -16.94 -6.56
C GLY A 82 9.08 -16.48 -5.55
N ASP A 83 10.29 -16.28 -6.02
CA ASP A 83 11.45 -16.02 -5.16
C ASP A 83 11.61 -14.55 -4.78
N ARG A 84 10.88 -13.66 -5.45
CA ARG A 84 11.00 -12.23 -5.26
C ARG A 84 9.65 -11.54 -5.11
N ALA A 85 9.65 -10.51 -4.26
CA ALA A 85 8.61 -9.50 -4.18
C ALA A 85 9.10 -8.26 -4.92
N GLU A 86 8.35 -7.80 -5.91
CA GLU A 86 8.75 -6.71 -6.78
C GLU A 86 7.67 -5.64 -6.87
N THR A 87 8.10 -4.39 -7.00
CA THR A 87 7.21 -3.23 -7.14
C THR A 87 7.75 -2.29 -8.20
N TYR A 88 6.87 -1.86 -9.08
CA TYR A 88 7.12 -0.86 -10.13
C TYR A 88 6.03 0.20 -10.00
N THR A 89 6.42 1.44 -9.78
CA THR A 89 5.48 2.53 -9.59
C THR A 89 5.84 3.74 -10.42
N GLY A 90 4.84 4.48 -10.85
CA GLY A 90 4.97 5.77 -11.46
C GLY A 90 3.82 6.67 -11.04
N GLY A 91 4.09 7.97 -10.90
CA GLY A 91 3.10 8.92 -10.46
C GLY A 91 3.40 10.33 -10.93
N LEU A 92 2.38 11.16 -10.84
CA LEU A 92 2.45 12.58 -11.14
C LEU A 92 1.69 13.37 -10.08
N LYS A 93 2.10 14.61 -9.85
CA LYS A 93 1.42 15.54 -8.94
C LYS A 93 1.41 16.95 -9.50
N TYR A 94 0.46 17.73 -9.03
CA TYR A 94 0.44 19.19 -9.09
C TYR A 94 0.20 19.73 -7.69
N ASP A 95 1.09 20.61 -7.23
CA ASP A 95 1.04 21.20 -5.89
C ASP A 95 1.39 22.69 -5.99
N ALA A 96 0.41 23.49 -6.33
CA ALA A 96 0.51 24.95 -6.41
C ALA A 96 -0.88 25.59 -6.34
N ASN A 97 -0.93 26.90 -6.10
CA ASN A 97 -2.17 27.68 -6.10
C ASN A 97 -3.25 27.14 -5.16
N ASN A 98 -2.84 26.64 -3.99
CA ASN A 98 -3.72 26.02 -3.01
C ASN A 98 -4.39 24.70 -3.49
N ILE A 99 -3.99 24.19 -4.65
CA ILE A 99 -4.50 22.93 -5.23
C ILE A 99 -3.42 21.86 -5.09
N TYR A 100 -3.80 20.70 -4.60
CA TYR A 100 -3.01 19.49 -4.65
C TYR A 100 -3.77 18.41 -5.43
N LEU A 101 -3.16 17.95 -6.51
CA LEU A 101 -3.64 16.82 -7.30
C LEU A 101 -2.51 15.80 -7.41
N ALA A 102 -2.81 14.53 -7.22
CA ALA A 102 -1.83 13.49 -7.49
C ALA A 102 -2.52 12.23 -8.01
N ALA A 103 -1.81 11.49 -8.86
CA ALA A 103 -2.21 10.17 -9.30
C ALA A 103 -0.99 9.26 -9.39
N GLN A 104 -1.18 7.98 -9.00
CA GLN A 104 -0.13 6.98 -8.98
C GLN A 104 -0.67 5.65 -9.52
N TYR A 105 0.14 4.97 -10.31
CA TYR A 105 -0.07 3.57 -10.68
C TYR A 105 1.10 2.72 -10.22
N THR A 106 0.78 1.60 -9.56
CA THR A 106 1.79 0.67 -9.06
C THR A 106 1.43 -0.75 -9.48
N GLN A 107 2.37 -1.45 -10.10
CA GLN A 107 2.26 -2.89 -10.35
C GLN A 107 3.19 -3.62 -9.40
N THR A 108 2.67 -4.66 -8.76
CA THR A 108 3.45 -5.49 -7.84
C THR A 108 3.40 -6.95 -8.26
N TYR A 109 4.46 -7.67 -7.91
CA TYR A 109 4.53 -9.12 -8.01
C TYR A 109 4.90 -9.67 -6.63
N ASN A 110 4.08 -10.56 -6.09
CA ASN A 110 4.24 -11.19 -4.77
C ASN A 110 4.48 -10.19 -3.60
N ALA A 111 4.02 -8.95 -3.72
CA ALA A 111 4.22 -7.89 -2.73
C ALA A 111 2.91 -7.37 -2.12
N THR A 112 1.81 -7.35 -2.86
CA THR A 112 0.51 -6.92 -2.35
C THR A 112 -0.18 -8.04 -1.58
N ARG A 113 -0.52 -7.79 -0.33
CA ARG A 113 -1.17 -8.77 0.54
C ARG A 113 -2.64 -8.95 0.22
N VAL A 114 -3.12 -10.17 0.34
CA VAL A 114 -4.53 -10.56 0.28
C VAL A 114 -4.94 -11.06 1.67
N GLY A 115 -5.37 -10.14 2.53
CA GLY A 115 -5.71 -10.46 3.92
C GLY A 115 -4.59 -11.21 4.65
N SER A 116 -4.92 -12.35 5.25
CA SER A 116 -3.97 -13.27 5.91
C SER A 116 -3.51 -14.42 5.01
N LEU A 117 -3.98 -14.50 3.77
CA LEU A 117 -3.76 -15.63 2.88
C LEU A 117 -2.39 -15.66 2.21
N GLY A 118 -1.70 -14.52 2.17
CA GLY A 118 -0.41 -14.36 1.49
C GLY A 118 -0.40 -13.14 0.58
N TRP A 119 0.14 -13.30 -0.62
CA TRP A 119 0.36 -12.19 -1.55
C TRP A 119 -0.23 -12.53 -2.92
N ALA A 120 -0.86 -11.57 -3.57
CA ALA A 120 -1.25 -11.71 -4.96
C ALA A 120 0.01 -11.96 -5.83
N ASN A 121 -0.07 -12.92 -6.75
CA ASN A 121 1.03 -13.15 -7.70
C ASN A 121 1.35 -11.88 -8.49
N LYS A 122 0.30 -11.15 -8.86
CA LYS A 122 0.38 -9.81 -9.44
C LYS A 122 -0.73 -8.95 -8.85
N ALA A 123 -0.45 -7.68 -8.59
CA ALA A 123 -1.49 -6.71 -8.27
C ALA A 123 -1.27 -5.41 -9.06
N GLN A 124 -2.37 -4.77 -9.39
CA GLN A 124 -2.42 -3.46 -10.02
C GLN A 124 -3.11 -2.50 -9.05
N ASN A 125 -2.41 -1.44 -8.67
CA ASN A 125 -2.88 -0.47 -7.70
C ASN A 125 -2.97 0.89 -8.40
N PHE A 126 -4.10 1.55 -8.26
CA PHE A 126 -4.31 2.90 -8.74
C PHE A 126 -4.78 3.77 -7.59
N GLU A 127 -4.18 4.94 -7.47
CA GLU A 127 -4.50 5.94 -6.46
C GLU A 127 -4.59 7.31 -7.11
N ALA A 128 -5.60 8.10 -6.74
CA ALA A 128 -5.72 9.49 -7.14
C ALA A 128 -6.28 10.31 -5.97
N VAL A 129 -5.82 11.53 -5.82
CA VAL A 129 -6.27 12.45 -4.78
C VAL A 129 -6.37 13.87 -5.32
N ALA A 130 -7.38 14.59 -4.85
CA ALA A 130 -7.57 16.01 -5.06
C ALA A 130 -7.84 16.71 -3.73
N GLN A 131 -7.14 17.83 -3.48
CA GLN A 131 -7.31 18.65 -2.28
C GLN A 131 -7.29 20.13 -2.67
N TYR A 132 -7.98 20.95 -1.87
CA TYR A 132 -7.91 22.39 -1.97
C TYR A 132 -7.71 23.02 -0.59
N GLN A 133 -6.75 23.92 -0.46
CA GLN A 133 -6.47 24.64 0.79
C GLN A 133 -7.15 26.01 0.77
N PHE A 134 -8.17 26.18 1.60
CA PHE A 134 -8.77 27.50 1.82
C PHE A 134 -7.91 28.35 2.77
N ASP A 135 -7.92 29.67 2.58
CA ASP A 135 -7.14 30.62 3.39
C ASP A 135 -7.57 30.63 4.86
N PHE A 136 -8.81 30.25 5.16
CA PHE A 136 -9.33 30.16 6.53
C PHE A 136 -8.96 28.84 7.24
N GLY A 137 -8.09 28.02 6.65
CA GLY A 137 -7.54 26.83 7.29
C GLY A 137 -8.24 25.50 6.96
N LEU A 138 -9.32 25.50 6.18
CA LEU A 138 -10.00 24.26 5.76
C LEU A 138 -9.31 23.66 4.53
N ARG A 139 -9.09 22.33 4.54
CA ARG A 139 -8.59 21.54 3.41
C ARG A 139 -9.50 20.32 3.17
N PRO A 140 -10.51 20.42 2.32
CA PRO A 140 -11.24 19.24 1.86
C PRO A 140 -10.35 18.36 0.98
N SER A 141 -10.63 17.07 0.98
CA SER A 141 -9.95 16.05 0.19
C SER A 141 -10.93 15.05 -0.40
N LEU A 142 -10.62 14.60 -1.60
CA LEU A 142 -11.29 13.49 -2.27
C LEU A 142 -10.22 12.57 -2.81
N ALA A 143 -10.28 11.28 -2.46
CA ALA A 143 -9.35 10.29 -2.97
C ALA A 143 -10.09 9.06 -3.48
N TYR A 144 -9.48 8.38 -4.46
CA TYR A 144 -9.90 7.07 -4.95
C TYR A 144 -8.72 6.13 -4.90
N LEU A 145 -8.94 4.93 -4.35
CA LEU A 145 -7.94 3.88 -4.30
C LEU A 145 -8.54 2.56 -4.79
N GLN A 146 -7.78 1.86 -5.63
CA GLN A 146 -8.10 0.52 -6.08
C GLN A 146 -6.84 -0.34 -6.08
N SER A 147 -6.95 -1.55 -5.54
CA SER A 147 -5.96 -2.61 -5.66
C SER A 147 -6.65 -3.86 -6.21
N LYS A 148 -6.26 -4.27 -7.40
CA LYS A 148 -6.78 -5.47 -8.06
C LYS A 148 -5.72 -6.56 -8.07
N GLY A 149 -6.01 -7.67 -7.40
CA GLY A 149 -5.19 -8.87 -7.46
C GLY A 149 -5.47 -9.67 -8.72
N LYS A 150 -4.42 -10.29 -9.27
CA LYS A 150 -4.47 -11.12 -10.46
C LYS A 150 -3.78 -12.45 -10.22
N ASN A 151 -4.31 -13.50 -10.84
CA ASN A 151 -3.80 -14.86 -10.69
C ASN A 151 -3.72 -15.28 -9.21
N LEU A 152 -4.81 -15.08 -8.47
CA LEU A 152 -4.85 -15.34 -7.03
C LEU A 152 -4.79 -16.82 -6.68
N GLY A 153 -5.18 -17.70 -7.63
CA GLY A 153 -5.14 -19.14 -7.45
C GLY A 153 -6.27 -19.67 -6.56
N VAL A 154 -6.03 -20.79 -5.90
CA VAL A 154 -7.06 -21.48 -5.13
C VAL A 154 -7.11 -20.98 -3.69
N ILE A 155 -8.26 -20.46 -3.28
CA ILE A 155 -8.56 -20.01 -1.92
C ILE A 155 -9.81 -20.78 -1.45
N ASN A 156 -9.71 -21.47 -0.32
CA ASN A 156 -10.80 -22.29 0.24
C ASN A 156 -11.45 -23.26 -0.77
N GLY A 157 -10.64 -23.85 -1.67
CA GLY A 157 -11.10 -24.79 -2.68
C GLY A 157 -11.75 -24.17 -3.91
N ARG A 158 -11.80 -22.83 -4.01
CA ARG A 158 -12.28 -22.10 -5.18
C ARG A 158 -11.13 -21.43 -5.90
N ASN A 159 -11.17 -21.45 -7.23
CA ASN A 159 -10.19 -20.75 -8.04
C ASN A 159 -10.64 -19.29 -8.27
N TYR A 160 -9.75 -18.36 -7.94
CA TYR A 160 -9.93 -16.92 -8.15
C TYR A 160 -8.83 -16.42 -9.09
N ASP A 161 -9.21 -15.67 -10.09
CA ASP A 161 -8.28 -15.08 -11.04
C ASP A 161 -8.08 -13.59 -10.73
N ASP A 162 -8.99 -12.75 -11.10
CA ASP A 162 -8.93 -11.30 -10.98
C ASP A 162 -9.98 -10.78 -9.98
N GLU A 163 -9.54 -10.27 -8.82
CA GLU A 163 -10.44 -9.77 -7.79
C GLU A 163 -9.97 -8.42 -7.23
N ASP A 164 -10.92 -7.54 -6.92
CA ASP A 164 -10.61 -6.31 -6.19
C ASP A 164 -10.31 -6.65 -4.72
N ILE A 165 -9.07 -6.37 -4.28
CA ILE A 165 -8.61 -6.58 -2.90
C ILE A 165 -8.94 -5.36 -2.03
N LEU A 166 -8.88 -4.19 -2.61
CA LEU A 166 -9.17 -2.90 -2.01
C LEU A 166 -9.80 -2.00 -3.05
N LYS A 167 -10.90 -1.33 -2.68
CA LYS A 167 -11.51 -0.34 -3.58
C LYS A 167 -12.39 0.59 -2.77
N TYR A 168 -12.07 1.88 -2.77
CA TYR A 168 -12.84 2.84 -2.03
C TYR A 168 -12.68 4.27 -2.54
N VAL A 169 -13.65 5.10 -2.20
CA VAL A 169 -13.54 6.55 -2.23
C VAL A 169 -13.37 7.04 -0.80
N ASP A 170 -12.47 7.98 -0.59
CA ASP A 170 -12.27 8.67 0.67
C ASP A 170 -12.65 10.14 0.52
N VAL A 171 -13.55 10.61 1.38
CA VAL A 171 -13.99 12.00 1.44
C VAL A 171 -13.61 12.54 2.80
N GLY A 172 -12.67 13.49 2.81
CA GLY A 172 -12.11 14.01 4.04
C GLY A 172 -12.07 15.52 4.09
N ALA A 173 -11.83 16.04 5.28
CA ALA A 173 -11.52 17.44 5.50
C ALA A 173 -10.58 17.59 6.69
N THR A 174 -9.53 18.39 6.53
CA THR A 174 -8.66 18.82 7.62
C THR A 174 -8.88 20.29 7.89
N TYR A 175 -8.97 20.66 9.17
CA TYR A 175 -9.01 22.04 9.60
C TYR A 175 -7.78 22.39 10.43
N TYR A 176 -7.00 23.35 9.96
CA TYR A 176 -5.82 23.87 10.63
C TYR A 176 -6.20 25.05 11.52
N PHE A 177 -6.18 24.89 12.83
CA PHE A 177 -6.37 25.98 13.80
C PHE A 177 -5.18 26.95 13.78
N ASN A 178 -4.00 26.39 13.60
CA ASN A 178 -2.72 27.10 13.45
C ASN A 178 -1.66 26.12 12.89
N LYS A 179 -0.40 26.58 12.79
CA LYS A 179 0.71 25.74 12.27
C LYS A 179 1.03 24.49 13.11
N ASN A 180 0.58 24.46 14.36
CA ASN A 180 0.89 23.37 15.29
C ASN A 180 -0.31 22.44 15.56
N MET A 181 -1.53 22.87 15.25
CA MET A 181 -2.73 22.13 15.63
C MET A 181 -3.72 22.01 14.48
N SER A 182 -4.18 20.81 14.21
CA SER A 182 -5.22 20.52 13.23
C SER A 182 -6.14 19.40 13.71
N THR A 183 -7.33 19.36 13.15
CA THR A 183 -8.26 18.24 13.29
C THR A 183 -8.68 17.76 11.91
N TYR A 184 -9.06 16.49 11.80
CA TYR A 184 -9.56 15.95 10.55
C TYR A 184 -10.74 15.02 10.77
N VAL A 185 -11.54 14.90 9.74
CA VAL A 185 -12.55 13.86 9.57
C VAL A 185 -12.39 13.24 8.20
N ASP A 186 -12.42 11.91 8.14
CA ASP A 186 -12.38 11.14 6.90
C ASP A 186 -13.51 10.12 6.88
N TYR A 187 -14.18 10.01 5.76
CA TYR A 187 -15.19 9.00 5.50
C TYR A 187 -14.78 8.15 4.30
N LYS A 188 -14.36 6.94 4.60
CA LYS A 188 -14.02 5.92 3.61
C LYS A 188 -15.29 5.19 3.20
N ILE A 189 -15.70 5.38 1.95
CA ILE A 189 -16.82 4.67 1.32
C ILE A 189 -16.22 3.44 0.63
N ASN A 190 -16.47 2.27 1.19
CA ASN A 190 -16.00 1.02 0.62
C ASN A 190 -16.83 0.67 -0.63
N LEU A 191 -16.15 0.36 -1.73
CA LEU A 191 -16.74 0.00 -3.02
C LEU A 191 -16.53 -1.48 -3.35
N LEU A 192 -16.05 -2.28 -2.39
CA LEU A 192 -15.99 -3.73 -2.54
C LEU A 192 -17.36 -4.35 -2.29
N ASP A 193 -17.73 -5.29 -3.13
CA ASP A 193 -18.92 -6.10 -2.91
C ASP A 193 -18.67 -7.14 -1.81
N ASP A 194 -19.67 -7.35 -0.94
CA ASP A 194 -19.68 -8.52 -0.04
C ASP A 194 -20.01 -9.77 -0.85
N ASN A 195 -18.99 -10.36 -1.44
CA ASN A 195 -19.09 -11.55 -2.28
C ASN A 195 -18.33 -12.74 -1.67
N GLN A 196 -18.30 -13.86 -2.37
CA GLN A 196 -17.64 -15.05 -1.88
C GLN A 196 -16.11 -14.86 -1.73
N PHE A 197 -15.47 -14.06 -2.61
CA PHE A 197 -14.05 -13.78 -2.53
C PHE A 197 -13.72 -12.99 -1.26
N THR A 198 -14.44 -11.89 -1.00
CA THR A 198 -14.18 -11.05 0.18
C THR A 198 -14.37 -11.81 1.48
N ARG A 199 -15.37 -12.71 1.55
CA ARG A 199 -15.56 -13.62 2.68
C ARG A 199 -14.45 -14.66 2.81
N ASP A 200 -14.05 -15.32 1.72
CA ASP A 200 -12.98 -16.31 1.73
C ASP A 200 -11.61 -15.69 2.07
N ALA A 201 -11.39 -14.46 1.65
CA ALA A 201 -10.16 -13.72 1.91
C ALA A 201 -10.14 -12.98 3.26
N GLY A 202 -11.28 -12.91 3.96
CA GLY A 202 -11.43 -12.18 5.21
C GLY A 202 -11.23 -10.66 5.02
N ILE A 203 -11.73 -10.13 3.91
CA ILE A 203 -11.65 -8.71 3.58
C ILE A 203 -12.91 -8.00 4.06
N ASN A 204 -12.74 -6.94 4.85
CA ASN A 204 -13.86 -6.12 5.32
C ASN A 204 -14.38 -5.21 4.20
N THR A 205 -15.69 -5.16 4.06
CA THR A 205 -16.42 -4.35 3.08
C THR A 205 -17.17 -3.17 3.70
N ASP A 206 -17.04 -2.94 5.01
CA ASP A 206 -17.71 -1.85 5.71
C ASP A 206 -17.10 -0.49 5.38
N ASN A 207 -17.93 0.54 5.47
CA ASN A 207 -17.50 1.94 5.48
C ASN A 207 -16.82 2.26 6.81
N ILE A 208 -15.89 3.22 6.78
CA ILE A 208 -15.13 3.64 7.97
C ILE A 208 -15.21 5.15 8.11
N VAL A 209 -15.48 5.62 9.34
CA VAL A 209 -15.33 7.03 9.72
C VAL A 209 -14.13 7.15 10.64
N ALA A 210 -13.26 8.11 10.37
CA ALA A 210 -12.15 8.47 11.23
C ALA A 210 -12.23 9.94 11.64
N LEU A 211 -11.94 10.23 12.91
CA LEU A 211 -11.79 11.57 13.45
C LEU A 211 -10.48 11.64 14.23
N GLY A 212 -9.70 12.67 14.00
CA GLY A 212 -8.44 12.82 14.70
C GLY A 212 -8.06 14.26 15.01
N LEU A 213 -7.23 14.42 16.01
CA LEU A 213 -6.59 15.66 16.41
C LEU A 213 -5.09 15.50 16.32
N VAL A 214 -4.41 16.45 15.70
CA VAL A 214 -2.95 16.46 15.56
C VAL A 214 -2.39 17.70 16.24
N TYR A 215 -1.40 17.51 17.09
CA TYR A 215 -0.61 18.60 17.68
C TYR A 215 0.87 18.31 17.44
N GLN A 216 1.57 19.31 16.88
CA GLN A 216 3.01 19.27 16.60
C GLN A 216 3.72 20.31 17.45
N PHE A 217 4.75 19.92 18.16
CA PHE A 217 5.57 20.75 19.04
C PHE A 217 7.02 20.83 18.56
#